data_9bef435934cada59e2a89b6179425302
#
_entry.id   9bef435934cada59e2a89b6179425302
#
_cell.length_a   1.000
_cell.length_b   1.000
_cell.length_c   1.000
_cell.angle_alpha   90.00
_cell.angle_beta   90.00
_cell.angle_gamma   90.00
#
_symmetry.space_group_name_H-M   'P 1'
#
loop_
_entity.id
_entity.type
_entity.pdbx_description
1 polymer ?
#
loop_
_entity_poly.entity_id
_entity_poly.type
_entity_poly.pdbx_seq_one_letter_code
_entity_poly.pdbx_strand_id
1 'polypeptide(L)'
;MLLHVIARGKLGRSPEAELVERYARRIAWPLRLTELPESGGRIPEPQTPYRTVLLDERGRQLGSEEFAETLRAWRDDGIREARFVLGAADGHQAGERERADLLLAFGKATWPHLLARAMLLEQLFRATSLLAGHPYHRAG
;
A
#
# COMPACT_ATOMS: atom_id res chain seq x y z
N MET A 1 -10.84 -3.67 8.79
CA MET A 1 -10.06 -4.31 7.71
C MET A 1 -8.58 -4.08 7.96
N LEU A 2 -7.78 -5.13 7.96
CA LEU A 2 -6.33 -5.03 8.11
C LEU A 2 -5.71 -4.46 6.83
N LEU A 3 -4.84 -3.46 6.98
CA LEU A 3 -4.01 -2.96 5.89
C LEU A 3 -2.64 -3.63 6.03
N HIS A 4 -2.25 -4.44 5.04
CA HIS A 4 -1.00 -5.19 5.10
C HIS A 4 -0.07 -4.75 3.98
N VAL A 5 1.01 -4.07 4.32
CA VAL A 5 2.02 -3.64 3.35
C VAL A 5 3.12 -4.69 3.30
N ILE A 6 3.32 -5.27 2.14
CA ILE A 6 4.30 -6.34 1.91
C ILE A 6 5.29 -5.82 0.89
N ALA A 7 6.53 -5.60 1.29
CA ALA A 7 7.52 -4.97 0.43
C ALA A 7 8.82 -5.78 0.38
N ARG A 8 9.43 -5.83 -0.79
CA ARG A 8 10.73 -6.47 -0.95
C ARG A 8 11.84 -5.48 -0.67
N GLY A 9 12.89 -5.97 -0.01
CA GLY A 9 14.00 -5.15 0.42
C GLY A 9 13.78 -4.51 1.78
N LYS A 10 14.85 -3.99 2.34
CA LYS A 10 14.85 -3.40 3.68
C LYS A 10 14.89 -1.89 3.62
N LEU A 11 14.08 -1.24 4.45
CA LEU A 11 14.19 0.21 4.67
C LEU A 11 15.49 0.57 5.37
N GLY A 12 15.94 -0.27 6.30
CA GLY A 12 17.13 -0.01 7.08
C GLY A 12 17.02 1.30 7.85
N ARG A 13 18.07 2.12 7.79
CA ARG A 13 18.14 3.44 8.43
C ARG A 13 17.96 4.58 7.43
N SER A 14 17.25 4.35 6.35
CA SER A 14 17.02 5.35 5.32
C SER A 14 16.10 6.48 5.80
N PRO A 15 16.14 7.66 5.16
CA PRO A 15 15.16 8.71 5.40
C PRO A 15 13.73 8.22 5.21
N GLU A 16 13.53 7.32 4.26
CA GLU A 16 12.20 6.74 3.97
C GLU A 16 11.69 5.92 5.16
N ALA A 17 12.58 5.28 5.93
CA ALA A 17 12.18 4.54 7.13
C ALA A 17 11.54 5.45 8.16
N GLU A 18 12.05 6.67 8.32
CA GLU A 18 11.46 7.65 9.24
C GLU A 18 10.07 8.08 8.78
N LEU A 19 9.88 8.27 7.48
CA LEU A 19 8.59 8.63 6.92
C LEU A 19 7.58 7.50 7.10
N VAL A 20 7.97 6.28 6.80
CA VAL A 20 7.11 5.10 6.98
C VAL A 20 6.68 4.99 8.43
N GLU A 21 7.61 5.11 9.37
CA GLU A 21 7.28 5.04 10.79
C GLU A 21 6.34 6.15 11.23
N ARG A 22 6.58 7.37 10.74
CA ARG A 22 5.73 8.52 11.06
C ARG A 22 4.28 8.29 10.66
N TYR A 23 4.04 7.86 9.43
CA TYR A 23 2.69 7.64 8.94
C TYR A 23 2.06 6.39 9.55
N ALA A 24 2.84 5.33 9.70
CA ALA A 24 2.34 4.09 10.31
C ALA A 24 1.76 4.32 11.70
N ARG A 25 2.42 5.14 12.51
CA ARG A 25 1.93 5.45 13.87
C ARG A 25 0.61 6.21 13.89
N ARG A 26 0.28 6.93 12.81
CA ARG A 26 -0.92 7.77 12.73
C ARG A 26 -2.11 7.04 12.12
N ILE A 27 -1.87 5.90 11.46
CA ILE A 27 -2.95 5.13 10.85
C ILE A 27 -3.75 4.44 11.96
N ALA A 28 -5.05 4.77 12.07
CA ALA A 28 -5.92 4.22 13.10
C ALA A 28 -6.44 2.82 12.79
N TRP A 29 -6.41 2.42 11.50
CA TRP A 29 -6.82 1.07 11.11
C TRP A 29 -5.74 0.06 11.48
N PRO A 30 -6.11 -1.23 11.66
CA PRO A 30 -5.09 -2.26 11.86
C PRO A 30 -4.10 -2.26 10.70
N LEU A 31 -2.81 -2.22 11.03
CA LEU A 31 -1.74 -2.12 10.04
C LEU A 31 -0.67 -3.15 10.34
N ARG A 32 -0.18 -3.81 9.30
CA ARG A 32 0.94 -4.74 9.39
C ARG A 32 1.93 -4.41 8.28
N LEU A 33 3.21 -4.36 8.63
CA LEU A 33 4.30 -4.12 7.68
C LEU A 33 5.17 -5.37 7.64
N THR A 34 5.36 -5.92 6.44
CA THR A 34 6.20 -7.11 6.23
C THR A 34 7.25 -6.80 5.19
N GLU A 35 8.52 -7.05 5.53
CA GLU A 35 9.61 -6.96 4.58
C GLU A 35 10.01 -8.36 4.13
N LEU A 36 10.13 -8.54 2.82
CA LEU A 36 10.59 -9.78 2.21
C LEU A 36 11.99 -9.56 1.63
N PRO A 37 12.77 -10.65 1.42
CA PRO A 37 14.03 -10.55 0.67
C PRO A 37 13.79 -9.97 -0.72
N GLU A 38 14.86 -9.51 -1.37
CA GLU A 38 14.81 -9.01 -2.75
C GLU A 38 14.21 -10.06 -3.70
N SER A 39 14.46 -11.33 -3.46
CA SER A 39 13.85 -12.43 -4.19
C SER A 39 13.54 -13.58 -3.26
N GLY A 40 12.54 -14.37 -3.61
CA GLY A 40 12.12 -15.51 -2.80
C GLY A 40 11.41 -15.09 -1.52
N GLY A 41 11.56 -15.90 -0.48
CA GLY A 41 10.86 -15.69 0.78
C GLY A 41 9.40 -16.11 0.71
N ARG A 42 8.78 -16.23 1.88
CA ARG A 42 7.41 -16.68 1.98
C ARG A 42 6.49 -15.50 2.25
N ILE A 43 5.52 -15.31 1.38
CA ILE A 43 4.48 -14.29 1.58
C ILE A 43 3.51 -14.82 2.65
N PRO A 44 3.22 -14.02 3.69
CA PRO A 44 2.28 -14.45 4.74
C PRO A 44 0.90 -14.79 4.18
N GLU A 45 0.26 -15.79 4.78
CA GLU A 45 -1.11 -16.14 4.42
C GLU A 45 -2.06 -14.99 4.75
N PRO A 46 -3.00 -14.66 3.85
CA PRO A 46 -3.94 -13.57 4.10
C PRO A 46 -5.10 -13.97 5.02
N GLN A 47 -5.71 -12.96 5.63
CA GLN A 47 -7.02 -13.10 6.24
C GLN A 47 -8.08 -13.03 5.14
N THR A 48 -8.84 -14.08 4.96
CA THR A 48 -9.85 -14.16 3.88
C THR A 48 -11.22 -13.70 4.35
N PRO A 49 -12.02 -13.04 3.50
CA PRO A 49 -11.69 -12.63 2.12
C PRO A 49 -10.72 -11.45 2.10
N TYR A 50 -9.89 -11.39 1.06
CA TYR A 50 -8.86 -10.35 0.94
C TYR A 50 -8.83 -9.75 -0.46
N ARG A 51 -8.16 -8.61 -0.59
CA ARG A 51 -7.85 -7.97 -1.87
C ARG A 51 -6.37 -7.69 -1.96
N THR A 52 -5.83 -7.79 -3.16
CA THR A 52 -4.41 -7.52 -3.43
C THR A 52 -4.28 -6.33 -4.34
N VAL A 53 -3.47 -5.35 -3.90
CA VAL A 53 -3.09 -4.18 -4.68
C VAL A 53 -1.60 -4.28 -4.97
N LEU A 54 -1.22 -4.26 -6.23
CA LEU A 54 0.19 -4.15 -6.62
C LEU A 54 0.51 -2.70 -6.95
N LEU A 55 1.60 -2.19 -6.40
CA LEU A 55 2.15 -0.90 -6.80
C LEU A 55 2.93 -1.11 -8.10
N ASP A 56 2.46 -0.50 -9.18
CA ASP A 56 3.04 -0.69 -10.52
C ASP A 56 2.89 0.62 -11.29
N GLU A 57 3.98 1.10 -11.89
CA GLU A 57 3.98 2.37 -12.63
C GLU A 57 3.01 2.37 -13.81
N ARG A 58 2.60 1.19 -14.27
CA ARG A 58 1.60 1.03 -15.34
C ARG A 58 0.19 0.83 -14.81
N GLY A 59 -0.01 0.99 -13.50
CA GLY A 59 -1.30 0.83 -12.88
C GLY A 59 -2.22 2.03 -13.06
N ARG A 60 -3.39 1.93 -12.44
CA ARG A 60 -4.36 3.03 -12.43
C ARG A 60 -3.88 4.15 -11.52
N GLN A 61 -4.04 5.37 -11.99
CA GLN A 61 -3.68 6.57 -11.24
C GLN A 61 -4.90 7.06 -10.50
N LEU A 62 -5.12 6.54 -9.29
CA LEU A 62 -6.25 6.97 -8.47
C LEU A 62 -5.91 8.23 -7.70
N GLY A 63 -6.85 9.17 -7.66
CA GLY A 63 -6.76 10.27 -6.71
C GLY A 63 -6.96 9.77 -5.29
N SER A 64 -6.57 10.59 -4.30
CA SER A 64 -6.64 10.19 -2.90
C SER A 64 -8.07 9.88 -2.44
N GLU A 65 -9.05 10.63 -2.94
CA GLU A 65 -10.46 10.38 -2.61
C GLU A 65 -10.97 9.07 -3.22
N GLU A 66 -10.59 8.78 -4.47
CA GLU A 66 -10.92 7.52 -5.13
C GLU A 66 -10.30 6.33 -4.39
N PHE A 67 -9.06 6.49 -3.96
CA PHE A 67 -8.36 5.46 -3.20
C PHE A 67 -9.07 5.19 -1.85
N ALA A 68 -9.43 6.26 -1.14
CA ALA A 68 -10.19 6.14 0.11
C ALA A 68 -11.53 5.43 -0.13
N GLU A 69 -12.22 5.75 -1.21
CA GLU A 69 -13.50 5.13 -1.55
C GLU A 69 -13.35 3.64 -1.84
N THR A 70 -12.26 3.25 -2.51
CA THR A 70 -11.95 1.84 -2.75
C THR A 70 -11.79 1.07 -1.43
N LEU A 71 -11.03 1.63 -0.50
CA LEU A 71 -10.85 1.02 0.82
C LEU A 71 -12.16 0.95 1.60
N ARG A 72 -12.97 1.99 1.52
CA ARG A 72 -14.28 2.00 2.17
C ARG A 72 -15.17 0.88 1.63
N ALA A 73 -15.25 0.77 0.30
CA ALA A 73 -16.08 -0.24 -0.33
C ALA A 73 -15.65 -1.65 0.07
N TRP A 74 -14.36 -1.93 0.06
CA TRP A 74 -13.86 -3.24 0.48
C TRP A 74 -14.18 -3.53 1.94
N ARG A 75 -13.96 -2.56 2.83
CA ARG A 75 -14.29 -2.72 4.25
C ARG A 75 -15.77 -3.02 4.43
N ASP A 76 -16.63 -2.26 3.77
CA ASP A 76 -18.08 -2.41 3.92
C ASP A 76 -18.59 -3.70 3.29
N ASP A 77 -17.88 -4.24 2.30
CA ASP A 77 -18.18 -5.54 1.70
C ASP A 77 -17.66 -6.73 2.52
N GLY A 78 -17.07 -6.48 3.67
CA GLY A 78 -16.60 -7.53 4.55
C GLY A 78 -15.22 -8.07 4.23
N ILE A 79 -14.45 -7.39 3.39
CA ILE A 79 -13.05 -7.76 3.13
C ILE A 79 -12.25 -7.61 4.43
N ARG A 80 -11.48 -8.63 4.80
CA ARG A 80 -10.77 -8.65 6.08
C ARG A 80 -9.35 -8.12 5.97
N GLU A 81 -8.73 -8.23 4.80
CA GLU A 81 -7.37 -7.75 4.58
C GLU A 81 -7.23 -7.15 3.19
N ALA A 82 -6.66 -5.94 3.12
CA ALA A 82 -6.18 -5.34 1.88
C ALA A 82 -4.66 -5.41 1.89
N ARG A 83 -4.08 -6.15 0.93
CA ARG A 83 -2.64 -6.36 0.81
C ARG A 83 -2.08 -5.42 -0.25
N PHE A 84 -1.06 -4.66 0.12
CA PHE A 84 -0.36 -3.73 -0.78
C PHE A 84 1.02 -4.28 -1.00
N VAL A 85 1.30 -4.75 -2.23
CA VAL A 85 2.55 -5.42 -2.55
C VAL A 85 3.43 -4.50 -3.37
N LEU A 86 4.63 -4.24 -2.86
CA LEU A 86 5.67 -3.48 -3.53
C LEU A 86 6.80 -4.43 -3.90
N GLY A 87 7.10 -4.53 -5.20
CA GLY A 87 8.19 -5.36 -5.68
C GLY A 87 9.56 -4.78 -5.35
N ALA A 88 10.60 -5.55 -5.62
CA ALA A 88 11.97 -5.10 -5.53
C ALA A 88 12.28 -4.06 -6.63
N ALA A 89 13.49 -3.51 -6.63
CA ALA A 89 13.90 -2.51 -7.61
C ALA A 89 13.72 -2.95 -9.07
N ASP A 90 13.76 -4.26 -9.33
CA ASP A 90 13.56 -4.83 -10.66
C ASP A 90 12.08 -5.19 -10.96
N GLY A 91 11.17 -4.87 -10.07
CA GLY A 91 9.74 -5.02 -10.29
C GLY A 91 9.12 -6.26 -9.65
N HIS A 92 7.93 -6.61 -10.12
CA HIS A 92 7.16 -7.74 -9.59
C HIS A 92 7.58 -9.07 -10.22
N GLN A 93 7.32 -10.16 -9.50
CA GLN A 93 7.54 -11.50 -10.02
C GLN A 93 6.47 -11.86 -11.04
N ALA A 94 6.78 -12.89 -11.86
CA ALA A 94 5.84 -13.36 -12.89
C ALA A 94 4.51 -13.80 -12.28
N GLY A 95 3.42 -13.41 -12.91
CA GLY A 95 2.07 -13.80 -12.50
C GLY A 95 1.45 -12.92 -11.42
N GLU A 96 2.22 -12.07 -10.75
CA GLU A 96 1.67 -11.23 -9.70
C GLU A 96 0.63 -10.23 -10.22
N ARG A 97 0.89 -9.63 -11.39
CA ARG A 97 -0.03 -8.66 -11.98
C ARG A 97 -1.40 -9.27 -12.29
N GLU A 98 -1.41 -10.47 -12.84
CA GLU A 98 -2.65 -11.13 -13.25
C GLU A 98 -3.51 -11.54 -12.06
N ARG A 99 -2.90 -11.75 -10.91
CA ARG A 99 -3.59 -12.14 -9.68
C ARG A 99 -4.05 -10.97 -8.84
N ALA A 100 -3.64 -9.75 -9.17
CA ALA A 100 -4.00 -8.58 -8.39
C ALA A 100 -5.43 -8.11 -8.68
N ASP A 101 -6.10 -7.62 -7.65
CA ASP A 101 -7.41 -6.99 -7.79
C ASP A 101 -7.28 -5.56 -8.31
N LEU A 102 -6.15 -4.91 -8.04
CA LEU A 102 -5.89 -3.55 -8.46
C LEU A 102 -4.40 -3.36 -8.70
N LEU A 103 -4.05 -2.78 -9.84
CA LEU A 103 -2.71 -2.25 -10.09
C LEU A 103 -2.78 -0.75 -9.84
N LEU A 104 -1.95 -0.25 -8.93
CA LEU A 104 -1.99 1.14 -8.48
C LEU A 104 -0.68 1.85 -8.83
N ALA A 105 -0.78 3.04 -9.42
CA ALA A 105 0.36 3.89 -9.72
C ALA A 105 0.22 5.25 -9.06
N PHE A 106 1.36 5.84 -8.69
CA PHE A 106 1.45 7.21 -8.19
C PHE A 106 1.91 8.15 -9.30
N GLY A 107 1.15 8.17 -10.41
CA GLY A 107 1.51 8.94 -11.59
C GLY A 107 2.25 8.09 -12.61
N LYS A 108 2.67 8.73 -13.71
CA LYS A 108 3.33 8.04 -14.84
C LYS A 108 4.82 7.88 -14.65
N ALA A 109 5.40 8.63 -13.72
CA ALA A 109 6.84 8.58 -13.47
C ALA A 109 7.22 7.32 -12.70
N THR A 110 8.45 6.89 -12.91
CA THR A 110 9.04 5.82 -12.11
C THR A 110 9.55 6.42 -10.80
N TRP A 111 9.22 5.79 -9.68
CA TRP A 111 9.67 6.23 -8.35
C TRP A 111 10.68 5.23 -7.77
N PRO A 112 11.69 5.70 -7.04
CA PRO A 112 12.54 4.79 -6.27
C PRO A 112 11.68 3.93 -5.34
N HIS A 113 11.98 2.63 -5.22
CA HIS A 113 11.08 1.71 -4.52
C HIS A 113 10.92 2.03 -3.03
N LEU A 114 11.96 2.53 -2.34
CA LEU A 114 11.81 2.93 -0.94
C LEU A 114 10.95 4.17 -0.80
N LEU A 115 11.08 5.13 -1.72
CA LEU A 115 10.25 6.33 -1.71
C LEU A 115 8.79 5.97 -2.00
N ALA A 116 8.54 5.09 -2.95
CA ALA A 116 7.17 4.62 -3.24
C ALA A 116 6.54 3.98 -2.01
N ARG A 117 7.31 3.24 -1.21
CA ARG A 117 6.82 2.67 0.05
C ARG A 117 6.36 3.76 1.02
N ALA A 118 7.16 4.81 1.20
CA ALA A 118 6.80 5.93 2.05
C ALA A 118 5.56 6.66 1.51
N MET A 119 5.47 6.83 0.20
CA MET A 119 4.30 7.45 -0.45
C MET A 119 3.04 6.63 -0.21
N LEU A 120 3.14 5.30 -0.25
CA LEU A 120 2.00 4.43 0.05
C LEU A 120 1.52 4.62 1.49
N LEU A 121 2.42 4.65 2.46
CA LEU A 121 2.04 4.84 3.86
C LEU A 121 1.37 6.20 4.06
N GLU A 122 1.86 7.24 3.38
CA GLU A 122 1.20 8.55 3.42
C GLU A 122 -0.21 8.48 2.86
N GLN A 123 -0.41 7.82 1.71
CA GLN A 123 -1.74 7.68 1.11
C GLN A 123 -2.68 6.82 1.97
N LEU A 124 -2.18 5.80 2.63
CA LEU A 124 -2.99 5.01 3.58
C LEU A 124 -3.42 5.84 4.78
N PHE A 125 -2.52 6.65 5.32
CA PHE A 125 -2.87 7.59 6.37
C PHE A 125 -3.90 8.60 5.89
N ARG A 126 -3.68 9.20 4.71
CA ARG A 126 -4.61 10.17 4.12
C ARG A 126 -6.00 9.56 3.91
N ALA A 127 -6.07 8.38 3.33
CA ALA A 127 -7.34 7.70 3.05
C ALA A 127 -8.10 7.38 4.34
N THR A 128 -7.43 6.81 5.34
CA THR A 128 -8.09 6.48 6.62
C THR A 128 -8.50 7.73 7.38
N SER A 129 -7.72 8.80 7.31
CA SER A 129 -8.10 10.09 7.89
C SER A 129 -9.33 10.68 7.23
N LEU A 130 -9.39 10.61 5.90
CA LEU A 130 -10.51 11.09 5.11
C LEU A 130 -11.79 10.35 5.49
N LEU A 131 -11.73 9.03 5.60
CA LEU A 131 -12.88 8.20 5.98
C LEU A 131 -13.34 8.43 7.42
N ALA A 132 -12.44 8.86 8.29
CA ALA A 132 -12.76 9.21 9.67
C ALA A 132 -13.28 10.65 9.82
N GLY A 133 -13.33 11.42 8.74
CA GLY A 133 -13.70 12.83 8.81
C GLY A 133 -12.63 13.74 9.36
N HIS A 134 -11.39 13.26 9.44
CA HIS A 134 -10.25 14.05 9.94
C HIS A 134 -9.80 15.06 8.89
N PRO A 135 -9.41 16.31 9.28
CA PRO A 135 -9.11 17.38 8.33
C PRO A 135 -7.74 17.30 7.65
N TYR A 136 -7.05 16.18 7.70
CA TYR A 136 -5.71 16.06 7.10
C TYR A 136 -5.72 16.30 5.59
N HIS A 137 -6.67 15.66 4.87
CA HIS A 137 -6.74 15.79 3.41
C HIS A 137 -7.34 17.13 3.00
N ARG A 138 -6.69 17.79 2.06
CA ARG A 138 -7.21 19.00 1.41
C ARG A 138 -7.11 18.82 -0.10
N ALA A 139 -8.24 18.90 -0.78
CA ALA A 139 -8.28 18.83 -2.25
C ALA A 139 -7.75 20.15 -2.84
N GLY A 140 -6.89 20.05 -3.81
CA GLY A 140 -6.28 21.19 -4.48
C GLY A 140 -4.91 21.55 -3.96
#